data_8354e4fe4566de94cc05401781533efd
#
_entry.id   8354e4fe4566de94cc05401781533efd
#
_cell.length_a   1.000
_cell.length_b   1.000
_cell.length_c   1.000
_cell.angle_alpha   90.00
_cell.angle_beta   90.00
_cell.angle_gamma   90.00
#
_symmetry.space_group_name_H-M   'P 1'
#
loop_
_entity.id
_entity.type
_entity.pdbx_description
1 polymer ?
#
loop_
_entity_poly.entity_id
_entity_poly.type
_entity_poly.pdbx_seq_one_letter_code
_entity_poly.pdbx_strand_id
1 'polypeptide(L)'
;MNIQEIADRIQEMDDFAYTTYKPMVEDIVARNAPESEVERLLDYMVGFTGDSRMLKLFKQVCRRYYEQYPEMITSVILFYKEMYEE
;
A
#
# COMPACT_ATOMS: atom_id res chain seq x y z
N MET A 1 -20.72 16.68 -14.53
CA MET A 1 -20.23 16.06 -13.28
C MET A 1 -19.70 17.15 -12.37
N ASN A 2 -20.19 17.19 -11.14
CA ASN A 2 -19.78 18.20 -10.18
C ASN A 2 -18.69 17.66 -9.23
N ILE A 3 -18.13 18.57 -8.41
CA ILE A 3 -17.05 18.22 -7.50
C ILE A 3 -17.48 17.12 -6.51
N GLN A 4 -18.74 17.16 -6.06
CA GLN A 4 -19.25 16.17 -5.11
C GLN A 4 -19.29 14.77 -5.73
N GLU A 5 -19.72 14.66 -6.98
CA GLU A 5 -19.74 13.36 -7.67
C GLU A 5 -18.33 12.80 -7.86
N ILE A 6 -17.37 13.69 -8.17
CA ILE A 6 -15.96 13.26 -8.30
C ILE A 6 -15.43 12.77 -6.97
N ALA A 7 -15.71 13.49 -5.87
CA ALA A 7 -15.28 13.10 -4.52
C ALA A 7 -15.88 11.76 -4.10
N ASP A 8 -17.17 11.55 -4.41
CA ASP A 8 -17.84 10.28 -4.10
C ASP A 8 -17.23 9.11 -4.83
N ARG A 9 -16.85 9.28 -6.10
CA ARG A 9 -16.20 8.23 -6.87
C ARG A 9 -14.82 7.90 -6.35
N ILE A 10 -14.04 8.90 -5.93
CA ILE A 10 -12.72 8.70 -5.34
C ILE A 10 -12.88 7.90 -4.04
N GLN A 11 -13.85 8.27 -3.22
CA GLN A 11 -14.12 7.56 -1.96
C GLN A 11 -14.50 6.10 -2.21
N GLU A 12 -15.32 5.82 -3.22
CA GLU A 12 -15.69 4.46 -3.58
C GLU A 12 -14.49 3.64 -4.03
N MET A 13 -13.59 4.22 -4.80
CA MET A 13 -12.36 3.56 -5.23
C MET A 13 -11.44 3.25 -4.05
N ASP A 14 -11.31 4.19 -3.11
CA ASP A 14 -10.49 3.99 -1.91
C ASP A 14 -11.08 2.90 -1.03
N ASP A 15 -12.41 2.88 -0.87
CA ASP A 15 -13.09 1.84 -0.10
C ASP A 15 -12.91 0.46 -0.73
N PHE A 16 -13.02 0.38 -2.05
CA PHE A 16 -12.81 -0.87 -2.79
C PHE A 16 -11.38 -1.36 -2.62
N ALA A 17 -10.40 -0.46 -2.76
CA ALA A 17 -9.00 -0.80 -2.60
C ALA A 17 -8.72 -1.31 -1.18
N TYR A 18 -9.21 -0.62 -0.15
CA TYR A 18 -9.03 -1.04 1.23
C TYR A 18 -9.62 -2.42 1.48
N THR A 19 -10.85 -2.65 1.04
CA THR A 19 -11.53 -3.94 1.20
C THR A 19 -10.79 -5.06 0.49
N THR A 20 -10.21 -4.76 -0.69
CA THR A 20 -9.48 -5.73 -1.48
C THR A 20 -8.12 -6.06 -0.86
N TYR A 21 -7.37 -5.04 -0.43
CA TYR A 21 -5.99 -5.24 0.01
C TYR A 21 -5.86 -5.65 1.47
N LYS A 22 -6.83 -5.32 2.31
CA LYS A 22 -6.75 -5.67 3.73
C LYS A 22 -6.52 -7.17 3.96
N PRO A 23 -7.32 -8.09 3.38
CA PRO A 23 -7.06 -9.51 3.57
C PRO A 23 -5.74 -9.97 2.97
N MET A 24 -5.30 -9.35 1.87
CA MET A 24 -4.01 -9.68 1.27
C MET A 24 -2.85 -9.29 2.19
N VAL A 25 -2.96 -8.13 2.83
CA VAL A 25 -1.95 -7.69 3.81
C VAL A 25 -1.94 -8.60 5.03
N GLU A 26 -3.12 -8.93 5.57
CA GLU A 26 -3.21 -9.84 6.72
C GLU A 26 -2.56 -11.19 6.42
N ASP A 27 -2.77 -11.71 5.22
CA ASP A 27 -2.16 -12.96 4.79
C ASP A 27 -0.64 -12.85 4.68
N ILE A 28 -0.16 -11.80 3.99
CA ILE A 28 1.28 -11.68 3.71
C ILE A 28 2.09 -11.39 4.97
N VAL A 29 1.52 -10.68 5.95
CA VAL A 29 2.23 -10.43 7.21
C VAL A 29 2.21 -11.63 8.14
N ALA A 30 1.26 -12.55 7.96
CA ALA A 30 1.12 -13.73 8.80
C ALA A 30 2.04 -14.89 8.37
N ARG A 31 2.60 -14.83 7.17
CA ARG A 31 3.46 -15.90 6.64
C ARG A 31 4.81 -15.34 6.22
N ASN A 32 5.71 -16.20 5.79
CA ASN A 32 7.02 -15.79 5.29
C ASN A 32 6.99 -15.81 3.75
N ALA A 33 6.66 -14.67 3.16
CA ALA A 33 6.51 -14.55 1.71
C ALA A 33 7.84 -14.25 1.02
N PRO A 34 8.03 -14.71 -0.24
CA PRO A 34 9.23 -14.35 -0.98
C PRO A 34 9.27 -12.86 -1.34
N GLU A 35 10.48 -12.35 -1.56
CA GLU A 35 10.71 -10.93 -1.83
C GLU A 35 9.87 -10.40 -2.99
N SER A 36 9.80 -11.15 -4.09
CA SER A 36 9.06 -10.72 -5.28
C SER A 36 7.58 -10.55 -5.01
N GLU A 37 7.00 -11.39 -4.15
CA GLU A 37 5.59 -11.28 -3.79
C GLU A 37 5.33 -10.05 -2.93
N VAL A 38 6.20 -9.79 -1.96
CA VAL A 38 6.08 -8.62 -1.09
C VAL A 38 6.23 -7.35 -1.91
N GLU A 39 7.23 -7.30 -2.76
CA GLU A 39 7.48 -6.13 -3.62
C GLU A 39 6.30 -5.84 -4.53
N ARG A 40 5.75 -6.88 -5.15
CA ARG A 40 4.60 -6.73 -6.05
C ARG A 40 3.39 -6.16 -5.32
N LEU A 41 3.11 -6.66 -4.12
CA LEU A 41 1.99 -6.16 -3.34
C LEU A 41 2.19 -4.69 -2.99
N LEU A 42 3.38 -4.31 -2.53
CA LEU A 42 3.69 -2.93 -2.19
C LEU A 42 3.58 -2.00 -3.41
N ASP A 43 4.05 -2.46 -4.57
CA ASP A 43 3.96 -1.68 -5.81
C ASP A 43 2.52 -1.40 -6.19
N TYR A 44 1.64 -2.38 -6.02
CA TYR A 44 0.22 -2.18 -6.31
C TYR A 44 -0.44 -1.24 -5.30
N MET A 45 -0.03 -1.31 -4.03
CA MET A 45 -0.64 -0.53 -2.96
C MET A 45 -0.22 0.94 -2.98
N VAL A 46 0.98 1.24 -3.47
CA VAL A 46 1.53 2.60 -3.35
C VAL A 46 0.64 3.65 -4.03
N GLY A 47 -0.06 3.28 -5.08
CA GLY A 47 -0.98 4.18 -5.78
C GLY A 47 -2.21 4.58 -4.98
N PHE A 48 -2.51 3.87 -3.89
CA PHE A 48 -3.68 4.11 -3.05
C PHE A 48 -3.33 4.67 -1.68
N THR A 49 -2.06 4.98 -1.41
CA THR A 49 -1.62 5.40 -0.07
C THR A 49 -1.96 6.85 0.26
N GLY A 50 -2.67 7.55 -0.64
CA GLY A 50 -3.32 8.81 -0.28
C GLY A 50 -4.46 8.63 0.71
N ASP A 51 -5.06 7.44 0.78
CA ASP A 51 -6.03 7.07 1.81
C ASP A 51 -5.26 6.62 3.05
N SER A 52 -5.58 7.19 4.21
CA SER A 52 -4.88 6.89 5.47
C SER A 52 -4.98 5.42 5.87
N ARG A 53 -6.08 4.74 5.55
CA ARG A 53 -6.24 3.32 5.85
C ARG A 53 -5.27 2.48 5.02
N MET A 54 -5.14 2.81 3.74
CA MET A 54 -4.20 2.12 2.86
C MET A 54 -2.76 2.39 3.26
N LEU A 55 -2.45 3.62 3.69
CA LEU A 55 -1.12 3.95 4.16
C LEU A 55 -0.75 3.12 5.39
N LYS A 56 -1.70 2.89 6.29
CA LYS A 56 -1.47 2.02 7.46
C LYS A 56 -1.13 0.59 7.04
N LEU A 57 -1.88 0.04 6.08
CA LEU A 57 -1.62 -1.30 5.56
C LEU A 57 -0.25 -1.38 4.89
N PHE A 58 0.09 -0.37 4.10
CA PHE A 58 1.38 -0.28 3.43
C PHE A 58 2.53 -0.28 4.45
N LYS A 59 2.41 0.55 5.48
CA LYS A 59 3.41 0.62 6.54
C LYS A 59 3.54 -0.71 7.29
N GLN A 60 2.43 -1.40 7.50
CA GLN A 60 2.43 -2.69 8.19
C GLN A 60 3.27 -3.72 7.42
N VAL A 61 3.11 -3.79 6.11
CA VAL A 61 3.91 -4.70 5.28
C VAL A 61 5.39 -4.30 5.33
N CYS A 62 5.68 -3.01 5.20
CA CYS A 62 7.05 -2.52 5.24
C CYS A 62 7.74 -2.88 6.56
N ARG A 63 7.06 -2.68 7.69
CA ARG A 63 7.61 -3.02 9.01
C ARG A 63 7.85 -4.52 9.16
N ARG A 64 6.91 -5.33 8.64
CA ARG A 64 7.01 -6.79 8.74
C ARG A 64 8.24 -7.33 8.01
N TYR A 65 8.56 -6.75 6.86
CA TYR A 65 9.60 -7.32 5.99
C TYR A 65 10.89 -6.51 5.95
N TYR A 66 11.00 -5.40 6.67
CA TYR A 66 12.18 -4.55 6.64
C TYR A 66 13.47 -5.31 7.01
N GLU A 67 13.42 -6.13 8.05
CA GLU A 67 14.61 -6.87 8.48
C GLU A 67 15.01 -7.95 7.49
N GLN A 68 14.02 -8.54 6.83
CA GLN A 68 14.26 -9.63 5.88
C GLN A 68 14.72 -9.13 4.51
N TYR A 69 14.13 -8.03 4.03
CA TYR A 69 14.41 -7.46 2.71
C TYR A 69 14.68 -5.96 2.80
N PRO A 70 15.74 -5.54 3.51
CA PRO A 70 15.93 -4.11 3.81
C PRO A 70 16.14 -3.24 2.57
N GLU A 71 16.85 -3.74 1.56
CA GLU A 71 17.11 -2.95 0.36
C GLU A 71 15.84 -2.72 -0.45
N MET A 72 15.05 -3.78 -0.61
CA MET A 72 13.80 -3.68 -1.34
C MET A 72 12.80 -2.75 -0.63
N ILE A 73 12.64 -2.91 0.68
CA ILE A 73 11.73 -2.06 1.46
C ILE A 73 12.19 -0.61 1.42
N THR A 74 13.49 -0.35 1.54
CA THR A 74 14.02 1.01 1.44
C THR A 74 13.70 1.63 0.09
N SER A 75 13.85 0.87 -1.00
CA SER A 75 13.54 1.35 -2.35
C SER A 75 12.06 1.71 -2.49
N VAL A 76 11.18 0.88 -1.94
CA VAL A 76 9.74 1.11 -1.98
C VAL A 76 9.37 2.38 -1.20
N ILE A 77 9.97 2.57 -0.02
CA ILE A 77 9.71 3.76 0.80
C ILE A 77 10.20 5.02 0.10
N LEU A 78 11.37 4.97 -0.53
CA LEU A 78 11.88 6.12 -1.28
C LEU A 78 10.97 6.47 -2.46
N PHE A 79 10.47 5.47 -3.16
CA PHE A 79 9.51 5.69 -4.24
C PHE A 79 8.22 6.36 -3.72
N TYR A 80 7.71 5.90 -2.58
CA TYR A 80 6.56 6.51 -1.95
C TYR A 80 6.82 7.99 -1.62
N LYS A 81 7.98 8.29 -1.07
CA LYS A 81 8.34 9.67 -0.73
C LYS A 81 8.42 10.57 -1.97
N GLU A 82 8.96 10.05 -3.06
CA GLU A 82 9.01 10.79 -4.31
C GLU A 82 7.61 11.12 -4.85
N MET A 83 6.64 10.22 -4.66
CA MET A 83 5.27 10.44 -5.10
C MET A 83 4.51 11.46 -4.25
N TYR A 84 4.71 11.45 -2.95
CA TYR A 84 3.84 12.16 -2.00
C TYR A 84 4.53 13.25 -1.18
N GLU A 85 5.86 13.31 -1.15
CA GLU A 85 6.62 14.20 -0.29
C GLU A 85 7.71 14.93 -1.08
N GLU A 86 7.35 15.56 -2.15
CA GLU A 86 8.31 16.34 -2.95
C GLU A 86 8.92 17.49 -2.15
#